data_f08687ee9947d8e633c906ce00ec4429
#
_entry.id   f08687ee9947d8e633c906ce00ec4429
#
_cell.length_a   1.000
_cell.length_b   1.000
_cell.length_c   1.000
_cell.angle_alpha   90.00
_cell.angle_beta   90.00
_cell.angle_gamma   90.00
#
_symmetry.space_group_name_H-M   'P 1'
#
loop_
_entity.id
_entity.type
_entity.pdbx_description
1 polymer ?
#
loop_
_entity_poly.entity_id
_entity_poly.type
_entity_poly.pdbx_seq_one_letter_code
_entity_poly.pdbx_strand_id
1 'polypeptide(L)'
;MEYKIHAAVFCSPYNPVGRVWTRDEIERAMEIFKRHNVFVVSDEIWSDIITLGHKHIPTQSVSEDARQRTVALYAPSKTFNLAGLVGSYHIIYNDWIRDRVEKESSLSTTMR
;
A
#
# COMPACT_ATOMS: atom_id res chain seq x y z
N MET A 1 -4.39 -5.97 28.61
CA MET A 1 -5.43 -5.87 27.54
C MET A 1 -4.77 -6.19 26.23
N GLU A 2 -5.13 -7.28 25.59
CA GLU A 2 -4.54 -7.70 24.31
C GLU A 2 -5.31 -6.99 23.18
N TYR A 3 -4.63 -6.15 22.41
CA TYR A 3 -5.24 -5.44 21.28
C TYR A 3 -5.28 -6.35 20.07
N LYS A 4 -6.45 -6.53 19.48
CA LYS A 4 -6.59 -7.24 18.21
C LYS A 4 -6.31 -6.27 17.05
N ILE A 5 -5.20 -6.49 16.33
CA ILE A 5 -4.82 -5.70 15.18
C ILE A 5 -5.60 -6.22 13.96
N HIS A 6 -6.29 -5.32 13.25
CA HIS A 6 -7.08 -5.65 12.05
C HIS A 6 -6.47 -5.13 10.77
N ALA A 7 -5.64 -4.08 10.84
CA ALA A 7 -4.96 -3.48 9.69
C ALA A 7 -3.55 -3.05 10.06
N ALA A 8 -2.65 -3.11 9.09
CA ALA A 8 -1.27 -2.67 9.21
C ALA A 8 -0.91 -1.76 8.03
N VAL A 9 -0.06 -0.76 8.28
CA VAL A 9 0.57 0.03 7.23
C VAL A 9 1.93 -0.57 6.92
N PHE A 10 2.17 -0.89 5.64
CA PHE A 10 3.43 -1.42 5.13
C PHE A 10 3.98 -0.48 4.06
N CYS A 11 5.14 0.13 4.31
CA CYS A 11 5.73 1.14 3.43
C CYS A 11 6.92 0.54 2.66
N SER A 12 6.83 0.56 1.32
CA SER A 12 7.90 0.07 0.43
C SER A 12 7.86 0.81 -0.92
N PRO A 13 8.86 1.63 -1.25
CA PRO A 13 10.08 1.99 -0.50
C PRO A 13 9.79 2.75 0.80
N TYR A 14 10.60 2.49 1.82
CA TYR A 14 10.33 2.99 3.17
C TYR A 14 10.85 4.42 3.39
N ASN A 15 9.94 5.35 3.52
CA ASN A 15 10.23 6.74 3.89
C ASN A 15 10.15 6.90 5.44
N PRO A 16 11.16 7.47 6.12
CA PRO A 16 12.31 8.23 5.59
C PRO A 16 13.59 7.42 5.36
N VAL A 17 13.63 6.15 5.67
CA VAL A 17 14.86 5.33 5.70
C VAL A 17 15.41 5.04 4.30
N GLY A 18 14.58 5.09 3.26
CA GLY A 18 14.97 4.85 1.88
C GLY A 18 15.20 3.38 1.53
N ARG A 19 14.73 2.45 2.39
CA ARG A 19 14.89 1.02 2.13
C ARG A 19 13.86 0.49 1.15
N VAL A 20 14.31 -0.29 0.17
CA VAL A 20 13.47 -1.09 -0.72
C VAL A 20 13.48 -2.53 -0.21
N TRP A 21 12.30 -3.08 0.09
CA TRP A 21 12.18 -4.44 0.59
C TRP A 21 12.36 -5.45 -0.56
N THR A 22 13.03 -6.55 -0.28
CA THR A 22 13.17 -7.67 -1.22
C THR A 22 11.86 -8.46 -1.33
N ARG A 23 11.73 -9.26 -2.39
CA ARG A 23 10.57 -10.15 -2.56
C ARG A 23 10.37 -11.07 -1.36
N ASP A 24 11.43 -11.71 -0.89
CA ASP A 24 11.38 -12.63 0.25
C ASP A 24 10.93 -11.96 1.55
N GLU A 25 11.34 -10.70 1.77
CA GLU A 25 10.93 -9.93 2.94
C GLU A 25 9.44 -9.58 2.87
N ILE A 26 8.96 -9.16 1.69
CA ILE A 26 7.55 -8.85 1.47
C ILE A 26 6.71 -10.13 1.62
N GLU A 27 7.11 -11.25 1.02
CA GLU A 27 6.42 -12.53 1.14
C GLU A 27 6.30 -12.99 2.59
N ARG A 28 7.38 -12.90 3.38
CA ARG A 28 7.35 -13.23 4.81
C ARG A 28 6.42 -12.33 5.60
N ALA A 29 6.44 -11.03 5.34
CA ALA A 29 5.55 -10.08 6.00
C ALA A 29 4.09 -10.40 5.67
N MET A 30 3.78 -10.63 4.39
CA MET A 30 2.42 -10.95 3.94
C MET A 30 1.92 -12.28 4.50
N GLU A 31 2.78 -13.28 4.65
CA GLU A 31 2.41 -14.55 5.29
C GLU A 31 2.05 -14.37 6.78
N ILE A 32 2.74 -13.47 7.48
CA ILE A 32 2.39 -13.12 8.86
C ILE A 32 1.02 -12.43 8.91
N PHE A 33 0.79 -11.43 8.05
CA PHE A 33 -0.48 -10.72 7.98
C PHE A 33 -1.64 -11.67 7.62
N LYS A 34 -1.41 -12.61 6.71
CA LYS A 34 -2.37 -13.67 6.35
C LYS A 34 -2.72 -14.54 7.57
N ARG A 35 -1.71 -15.03 8.27
CA ARG A 35 -1.87 -15.90 9.46
C ARG A 35 -2.69 -15.24 10.56
N HIS A 36 -2.54 -13.95 10.73
CA HIS A 36 -3.26 -13.16 11.75
C HIS A 36 -4.51 -12.45 11.22
N ASN A 37 -4.88 -12.72 9.98
CA ASN A 37 -6.04 -12.10 9.29
C ASN A 37 -6.03 -10.56 9.36
N VAL A 38 -4.86 -9.95 9.06
CA VAL A 38 -4.64 -8.51 9.06
C VAL A 38 -4.71 -7.99 7.63
N PHE A 39 -5.51 -6.96 7.37
CA PHE A 39 -5.48 -6.21 6.11
C PHE A 39 -4.25 -5.30 6.05
N VAL A 40 -3.79 -5.01 4.84
CA VAL A 40 -2.59 -4.21 4.62
C VAL A 40 -2.90 -2.96 3.81
N VAL A 41 -2.45 -1.81 4.29
CA VAL A 41 -2.34 -0.59 3.50
C VAL A 41 -0.88 -0.47 3.09
N SER A 42 -0.59 -0.69 1.80
CA SER A 42 0.77 -0.62 1.25
C SER A 42 1.01 0.78 0.70
N ASP A 43 1.86 1.54 1.38
CA ASP A 43 2.32 2.84 0.89
C ASP A 43 3.48 2.62 -0.08
N GLU A 44 3.20 2.80 -1.37
CA GLU A 44 4.13 2.62 -2.48
C GLU A 44 4.40 3.93 -3.24
N ILE A 45 4.17 5.08 -2.59
CA ILE A 45 4.26 6.41 -3.22
C ILE A 45 5.65 6.70 -3.81
N TRP A 46 6.71 6.09 -3.26
CA TRP A 46 8.09 6.26 -3.73
C TRP A 46 8.53 5.20 -4.74
N SER A 47 7.62 4.39 -5.29
CA SER A 47 7.91 3.24 -6.16
C SER A 47 8.73 3.55 -7.41
N ASP A 48 8.62 4.76 -7.95
CA ASP A 48 9.32 5.18 -9.16
C ASP A 48 10.72 5.78 -8.89
N ILE A 49 11.05 6.08 -7.62
CA ILE A 49 12.32 6.72 -7.23
C ILE A 49 13.17 5.69 -6.49
N ILE A 50 13.78 4.81 -7.26
CA ILE A 50 14.60 3.70 -6.76
C ILE A 50 16.06 3.90 -7.16
N THR A 51 16.98 3.72 -6.21
CA THR A 51 18.41 3.80 -6.47
C THR A 51 18.91 2.60 -7.28
N LEU A 52 20.03 2.80 -8.00
CA LEU A 52 20.65 1.76 -8.83
C LEU A 52 20.91 0.47 -8.04
N GLY A 53 20.64 -0.67 -8.66
CA GLY A 53 20.80 -1.99 -8.05
C GLY A 53 19.59 -2.50 -7.27
N HIS A 54 18.53 -1.68 -7.11
CA HIS A 54 17.29 -2.08 -6.47
C HIS A 54 16.12 -2.04 -7.45
N LYS A 55 15.08 -2.79 -7.14
CA LYS A 55 13.82 -2.80 -7.91
C LYS A 55 12.64 -2.82 -6.97
N HIS A 56 11.69 -1.92 -7.20
CA HIS A 56 10.43 -1.96 -6.49
C HIS A 56 9.64 -3.23 -6.85
N ILE A 57 9.06 -3.85 -5.84
CA ILE A 57 8.18 -5.01 -5.98
C ILE A 57 6.86 -4.62 -5.33
N PRO A 58 5.78 -4.49 -6.11
CA PRO A 58 4.46 -4.21 -5.56
C PRO A 58 4.05 -5.29 -4.57
N THR A 59 3.60 -4.89 -3.38
CA THR A 59 3.17 -5.82 -2.33
C THR A 59 2.09 -6.79 -2.82
N GLN A 60 1.17 -6.30 -3.66
CA GLN A 60 0.09 -7.11 -4.25
C GLN A 60 0.58 -8.15 -5.27
N SER A 61 1.84 -8.09 -5.72
CA SER A 61 2.39 -9.00 -6.72
C SER A 61 2.98 -10.29 -6.17
N VAL A 62 3.14 -10.39 -4.86
CA VAL A 62 3.89 -11.52 -4.27
C VAL A 62 3.03 -12.78 -4.09
N SER A 63 1.71 -12.65 -3.94
CA SER A 63 0.78 -13.78 -3.88
C SER A 63 -0.66 -13.34 -4.14
N GLU A 64 -1.56 -14.29 -4.45
CA GLU A 64 -3.00 -13.99 -4.58
C GLU A 64 -3.60 -13.51 -3.25
N ASP A 65 -3.20 -14.10 -2.13
CA ASP A 65 -3.64 -13.64 -0.82
C ASP A 65 -3.19 -12.19 -0.54
N ALA A 66 -1.93 -11.84 -0.87
CA ALA A 66 -1.42 -10.48 -0.76
C ALA A 66 -2.24 -9.50 -1.63
N ARG A 67 -2.59 -9.91 -2.86
CA ARG A 67 -3.45 -9.12 -3.76
C ARG A 67 -4.80 -8.82 -3.14
N GLN A 68 -5.44 -9.80 -2.51
CA GLN A 68 -6.78 -9.69 -1.96
C GLN A 68 -6.85 -8.95 -0.63
N ARG A 69 -5.78 -8.95 0.17
CA ARG A 69 -5.76 -8.29 1.48
C ARG A 69 -5.14 -6.90 1.50
N THR A 70 -4.60 -6.43 0.37
CA THR A 70 -3.84 -5.18 0.30
C THR A 70 -4.58 -4.08 -0.45
N VAL A 71 -4.58 -2.88 0.13
CA VAL A 71 -4.86 -1.62 -0.55
C VAL A 71 -3.52 -0.96 -0.84
N ALA A 72 -3.13 -0.85 -2.12
CA ALA A 72 -1.88 -0.20 -2.50
C ALA A 72 -2.12 1.28 -2.85
N LEU A 73 -1.30 2.16 -2.28
CA LEU A 73 -1.40 3.61 -2.43
C LEU A 73 -0.28 4.14 -3.30
N TYR A 74 -0.64 4.96 -4.27
CA TYR A 74 0.27 5.64 -5.20
C TYR A 74 -0.09 7.11 -5.36
N ALA A 75 0.91 7.94 -5.69
CA ALA A 75 0.68 9.33 -6.03
C ALA A 75 1.75 9.85 -6.99
N PRO A 76 1.40 10.69 -7.97
CA PRO A 76 2.35 11.31 -8.88
C PRO A 76 3.18 12.43 -8.21
N SER A 77 2.81 12.81 -6.99
CA SER A 77 3.37 13.96 -6.29
C SER A 77 4.88 13.88 -6.08
N LYS A 78 5.43 12.69 -5.87
CA LYS A 78 6.88 12.49 -5.64
C LYS A 78 7.61 12.30 -6.96
N THR A 79 7.14 11.39 -7.80
CA THR A 79 7.75 11.08 -9.10
C THR A 79 7.87 12.30 -10.02
N PHE A 80 6.84 13.14 -10.04
CA PHE A 80 6.74 14.28 -10.96
C PHE A 80 6.83 15.64 -10.26
N ASN A 81 7.19 15.68 -8.97
CA ASN A 81 7.26 16.92 -8.17
C ASN A 81 5.94 17.74 -8.21
N LEU A 82 4.81 17.07 -8.12
CA LEU A 82 3.47 17.64 -8.23
C LEU A 82 2.74 17.75 -6.88
N ALA A 83 3.45 17.99 -5.79
CA ALA A 83 2.87 18.02 -4.45
C ALA A 83 1.73 19.04 -4.28
N GLY A 84 1.73 20.12 -5.06
CA GLY A 84 0.67 21.12 -5.06
C GLY A 84 -0.62 20.70 -5.79
N LEU A 85 -0.54 19.68 -6.63
CA LEU A 85 -1.70 19.08 -7.29
C LEU A 85 -2.15 17.88 -6.44
N VAL A 86 -2.91 18.14 -5.40
CA VAL A 86 -3.38 17.13 -4.45
C VAL A 86 -4.09 15.99 -5.18
N GLY A 87 -3.40 14.89 -5.40
CA GLY A 87 -3.94 13.72 -6.09
C GLY A 87 -3.18 12.46 -5.71
N SER A 88 -3.95 11.41 -5.44
CA SER A 88 -3.46 10.06 -5.22
C SER A 88 -4.43 9.06 -5.81
N TYR A 89 -3.97 7.84 -6.03
CA TYR A 89 -4.83 6.74 -6.42
C TYR A 89 -4.47 5.49 -5.63
N HIS A 90 -5.41 4.58 -5.57
CA HIS A 90 -5.22 3.31 -4.91
C HIS A 90 -5.66 2.16 -5.81
N ILE A 91 -5.03 1.02 -5.63
CA ILE A 91 -5.34 -0.22 -6.34
C ILE A 91 -5.91 -1.22 -5.33
N ILE A 92 -7.13 -1.68 -5.57
CA ILE A 92 -7.85 -2.62 -4.71
C ILE A 92 -8.46 -3.71 -5.57
N TYR A 93 -7.99 -4.96 -5.40
CA TYR A 93 -8.51 -6.12 -6.12
C TYR A 93 -9.69 -6.77 -5.40
N ASN A 94 -9.77 -6.63 -4.08
CA ASN A 94 -10.84 -7.19 -3.27
C ASN A 94 -12.10 -6.33 -3.37
N ASP A 95 -13.17 -6.87 -3.94
CA ASP A 95 -14.45 -6.17 -4.15
C ASP A 95 -15.06 -5.67 -2.84
N TRP A 96 -15.00 -6.47 -1.78
CA TRP A 96 -15.55 -6.10 -0.48
C TRP A 96 -14.84 -4.89 0.14
N ILE A 97 -13.50 -4.80 0.00
CA ILE A 97 -12.73 -3.64 0.46
C ILE A 97 -13.03 -2.44 -0.43
N ARG A 98 -13.02 -2.63 -1.75
CA ARG A 98 -13.27 -1.57 -2.73
C ARG A 98 -14.62 -0.89 -2.49
N ASP A 99 -15.68 -1.65 -2.35
CA ASP A 99 -17.03 -1.12 -2.12
C ASP A 99 -17.12 -0.28 -0.84
N ARG A 100 -16.35 -0.63 0.20
CA ARG A 100 -16.31 0.15 1.45
C ARG A 100 -15.52 1.44 1.29
N VAL A 101 -14.37 1.37 0.63
CA VAL A 101 -13.56 2.56 0.35
C VAL A 101 -14.32 3.55 -0.52
N GLU A 102 -15.04 3.08 -1.54
CA GLU A 102 -15.88 3.94 -2.39
C GLU A 102 -17.00 4.61 -1.61
N LYS A 103 -17.69 3.89 -0.74
CA LYS A 103 -18.75 4.46 0.11
C LYS A 103 -18.21 5.57 1.02
N GLU A 104 -17.11 5.35 1.70
CA GLU A 104 -16.50 6.34 2.58
C GLU A 104 -15.93 7.54 1.79
N SER A 105 -15.32 7.28 0.63
CA SER A 105 -14.81 8.33 -0.25
C SER A 105 -15.92 9.22 -0.80
N SER A 106 -17.07 8.66 -1.17
CA SER A 106 -18.22 9.42 -1.68
C SER A 106 -18.81 10.34 -0.62
N LEU A 107 -18.72 9.96 0.66
CA LEU A 107 -19.16 10.79 1.80
C LEU A 107 -18.14 11.91 2.12
N SER A 108 -16.86 11.70 1.78
CA SER A 108 -15.78 12.66 2.05
C SER A 108 -15.47 13.58 0.87
N THR A 109 -16.06 13.35 -0.31
CA THR A 109 -15.81 14.15 -1.51
C THR A 109 -16.52 15.49 -1.45
N THR A 110 -16.13 16.32 -0.51
CA THR A 110 -16.27 17.76 -0.66
C THR A 110 -14.86 18.35 -0.77
N MET A 111 -14.13 17.99 -1.84
CA MET A 111 -13.08 18.89 -2.29
C MET A 111 -13.75 20.07 -2.98
N ARG A 112 -13.88 21.15 -2.26
CA ARG A 112 -14.21 22.47 -2.77
C ARG A 112 -12.92 23.23 -3.04
#